data_04c63a3e6658488f4ce7364e5c01c27f
#
_entry.id   04c63a3e6658488f4ce7364e5c01c27f
#
_cell.length_a   1.000
_cell.length_b   1.000
_cell.length_c   1.000
_cell.angle_alpha   90.00
_cell.angle_beta   90.00
_cell.angle_gamma   90.00
#
_symmetry.space_group_name_H-M   'P 1'
#
loop_
_entity.id
_entity.type
_entity.pdbx_description
1 polymer ?
#
loop_
_entity_poly.entity_id
_entity_poly.type
_entity_poly.pdbx_seq_one_letter_code
_entity_poly.pdbx_strand_id
1 'polypeptide(L)'
;MKLKLLIAVLSAAIFSNGCGTLPRAGKSESRGGDEIVAAGQFFHTGTRVVLWLDPGGYDAYRVERRFSPFEKSDWADSSAEVKTLETPNRYGLRRKLLTAEQIEKVRGGGWDLPLLQSVVDQFVLHFDVAGTSRTCFTVLQDDRDLSVHFMLDLDGTVYQTLDLKERAWHATTSNDRSVGVEIANIGAYPAGGKNPFAQWYQTNADGKVFITLPERIGDGGLRTTNFTGHPARNEPVRGTIQGDDLVQYDFTPEQYAALTKLTATLCKVFPKLKCNYPKDAEGRLIPRKLRDDELKNYQGVLGHYHIQTNKNDPGPALDWERVIGGAQRILGIEPARRKLPPGPLLTPRARLQWRR
;
A
#
# COMPACT_ATOMS: atom_id res chain seq x y z
N MET A 1 -59.52 31.68 -41.84
CA MET A 1 -59.33 30.41 -41.12
C MET A 1 -57.91 29.90 -41.48
N LYS A 2 -56.97 30.04 -40.55
CA LYS A 2 -55.56 29.55 -40.77
C LYS A 2 -55.35 28.34 -39.89
N LEU A 3 -55.20 27.16 -40.52
CA LEU A 3 -54.95 25.89 -39.86
C LEU A 3 -53.46 25.83 -39.45
N LYS A 4 -53.14 25.78 -38.15
CA LYS A 4 -51.78 25.59 -37.66
C LYS A 4 -51.53 24.10 -37.54
N LEU A 5 -50.61 23.62 -38.40
CA LEU A 5 -50.07 22.25 -38.36
C LEU A 5 -49.08 22.13 -37.22
N LEU A 6 -49.36 21.31 -36.20
CA LEU A 6 -48.51 21.02 -35.08
C LEU A 6 -47.66 19.78 -35.46
N ILE A 7 -46.38 19.96 -35.72
CA ILE A 7 -45.45 18.85 -35.95
C ILE A 7 -44.90 18.42 -34.59
N ALA A 8 -45.32 17.23 -34.12
CA ALA A 8 -44.73 16.56 -32.98
C ALA A 8 -43.47 15.82 -33.43
N VAL A 9 -42.31 16.30 -33.01
CA VAL A 9 -41.04 15.58 -33.22
C VAL A 9 -40.94 14.51 -32.12
N LEU A 10 -41.14 13.24 -32.53
CA LEU A 10 -40.95 12.09 -31.70
C LEU A 10 -39.44 11.76 -31.67
N SER A 11 -38.69 12.16 -30.61
CA SER A 11 -37.30 11.76 -30.39
C SER A 11 -37.26 10.29 -29.95
N ALA A 12 -37.03 9.40 -30.90
CA ALA A 12 -36.71 8.01 -30.60
C ALA A 12 -35.29 7.93 -30.00
N ALA A 13 -35.20 7.77 -28.69
CA ALA A 13 -33.97 7.39 -28.03
C ALA A 13 -33.63 5.94 -28.44
N ILE A 14 -32.71 5.80 -29.37
CA ILE A 14 -32.12 4.49 -29.73
C ILE A 14 -31.24 4.08 -28.54
N PHE A 15 -31.76 3.24 -27.65
CA PHE A 15 -30.96 2.44 -26.76
C PHE A 15 -30.25 1.38 -27.61
N SER A 16 -29.05 1.67 -28.07
CA SER A 16 -28.14 0.65 -28.60
C SER A 16 -27.70 -0.25 -27.42
N ASN A 17 -28.53 -1.25 -27.10
CA ASN A 17 -28.07 -2.41 -26.37
C ASN A 17 -26.99 -3.06 -27.26
N GLY A 18 -25.73 -2.73 -27.02
CA GLY A 18 -24.59 -3.42 -27.60
C GLY A 18 -24.71 -4.88 -27.16
N CYS A 19 -25.24 -5.74 -28.05
CA CYS A 19 -25.11 -7.17 -27.94
C CYS A 19 -23.61 -7.47 -28.06
N GLY A 20 -22.88 -7.40 -26.95
CA GLY A 20 -21.50 -7.83 -26.87
C GLY A 20 -21.50 -9.32 -27.22
N THR A 21 -21.01 -9.66 -28.38
CA THR A 21 -20.79 -11.07 -28.74
C THR A 21 -19.79 -11.64 -27.72
N LEU A 22 -20.18 -12.73 -27.05
CA LEU A 22 -19.29 -13.42 -26.13
C LEU A 22 -17.96 -13.74 -26.84
N PRO A 23 -16.82 -13.59 -26.15
CA PRO A 23 -15.53 -13.94 -26.70
C PRO A 23 -15.55 -15.40 -27.21
N ARG A 24 -14.79 -15.68 -28.28
CA ARG A 24 -14.65 -17.04 -28.79
C ARG A 24 -13.98 -17.91 -27.73
N ALA A 25 -14.43 -19.16 -27.59
CA ALA A 25 -13.82 -20.15 -26.71
C ALA A 25 -12.29 -20.22 -26.96
N GLY A 26 -11.49 -20.18 -25.91
CA GLY A 26 -10.02 -20.20 -26.00
C GLY A 26 -9.34 -18.87 -26.34
N LYS A 27 -10.11 -17.80 -26.58
CA LYS A 27 -9.52 -16.48 -26.77
C LYS A 27 -8.90 -15.99 -25.45
N SER A 28 -7.60 -15.69 -25.48
CA SER A 28 -6.91 -15.06 -24.34
C SER A 28 -7.33 -13.60 -24.22
N GLU A 29 -7.54 -13.15 -22.99
CA GLU A 29 -7.71 -11.74 -22.66
C GLU A 29 -6.52 -11.26 -21.82
N SER A 30 -5.96 -10.12 -22.15
CA SER A 30 -4.89 -9.49 -21.41
C SER A 30 -5.46 -8.46 -20.42
N ARG A 31 -4.84 -8.36 -19.24
CA ARG A 31 -5.11 -7.25 -18.29
C ARG A 31 -4.47 -5.96 -18.79
N GLY A 32 -4.94 -4.81 -18.28
CA GLY A 32 -4.32 -3.51 -18.50
C GLY A 32 -2.95 -3.37 -17.84
N GLY A 33 -2.71 -4.12 -16.75
CA GLY A 33 -1.44 -4.12 -16.02
C GLY A 33 -1.35 -3.03 -14.95
N ASP A 34 -2.50 -2.45 -14.58
CA ASP A 34 -2.62 -1.48 -13.49
C ASP A 34 -3.72 -1.84 -12.48
N GLU A 35 -4.29 -3.04 -12.61
CA GLU A 35 -5.40 -3.45 -11.76
C GLU A 35 -4.92 -4.19 -10.52
N ILE A 36 -5.57 -3.88 -9.39
CA ILE A 36 -5.52 -4.67 -8.15
C ILE A 36 -6.79 -5.52 -8.01
N VAL A 37 -6.73 -6.55 -7.17
CA VAL A 37 -7.84 -7.48 -6.91
C VAL A 37 -8.34 -7.34 -5.48
N ALA A 38 -9.64 -7.11 -5.30
CA ALA A 38 -10.32 -7.11 -4.01
C ALA A 38 -11.62 -7.94 -4.10
N ALA A 39 -11.71 -9.00 -3.32
CA ALA A 39 -12.82 -9.96 -3.36
C ALA A 39 -13.13 -10.47 -4.79
N GLY A 40 -12.07 -10.80 -5.56
CA GLY A 40 -12.18 -11.29 -6.92
C GLY A 40 -12.53 -10.24 -7.98
N GLN A 41 -12.65 -8.96 -7.60
CA GLN A 41 -12.95 -7.87 -8.53
C GLN A 41 -11.70 -7.04 -8.82
N PHE A 42 -11.58 -6.54 -10.06
CA PHE A 42 -10.47 -5.74 -10.50
C PHE A 42 -10.74 -4.24 -10.36
N PHE A 43 -9.73 -3.49 -9.89
CA PHE A 43 -9.78 -2.03 -9.73
C PHE A 43 -8.52 -1.39 -10.30
N HIS A 44 -8.67 -0.44 -11.22
CA HIS A 44 -7.56 0.32 -11.80
C HIS A 44 -6.89 1.23 -10.78
N THR A 45 -5.57 1.23 -10.76
CA THR A 45 -4.75 2.10 -9.91
C THR A 45 -4.12 3.27 -10.67
N GLY A 46 -3.96 3.12 -11.98
CA GLY A 46 -3.21 4.07 -12.83
C GLY A 46 -1.69 4.01 -12.63
N THR A 47 -1.18 2.93 -12.02
CA THR A 47 0.26 2.62 -11.94
C THR A 47 0.49 1.14 -12.28
N ARG A 48 1.73 0.76 -12.61
CA ARG A 48 2.03 -0.63 -12.95
C ARG A 48 1.77 -1.56 -11.77
N VAL A 49 0.96 -2.59 -12.01
CA VAL A 49 0.66 -3.66 -11.04
C VAL A 49 0.92 -5.03 -11.67
N VAL A 50 1.67 -5.86 -10.95
CA VAL A 50 1.90 -7.27 -11.26
C VAL A 50 1.17 -8.10 -10.20
N LEU A 51 0.22 -8.92 -10.61
CA LEU A 51 -0.53 -9.81 -9.71
C LEU A 51 0.24 -11.12 -9.49
N TRP A 52 -0.08 -11.83 -8.41
CA TRP A 52 0.45 -13.17 -8.11
C TRP A 52 0.23 -14.18 -9.25
N LEU A 53 -0.78 -13.98 -10.08
CA LEU A 53 -1.14 -14.83 -11.22
C LEU A 53 -0.48 -14.43 -12.55
N ASP A 54 0.20 -13.27 -12.58
CA ASP A 54 0.89 -12.79 -13.78
C ASP A 54 2.27 -13.44 -13.91
N PRO A 55 2.82 -13.58 -15.13
CA PRO A 55 4.19 -14.05 -15.31
C PRO A 55 5.20 -13.22 -14.52
N GLY A 56 5.94 -13.88 -13.62
CA GLY A 56 6.91 -13.25 -12.71
C GLY A 56 6.27 -12.45 -11.58
N GLY A 57 5.00 -12.69 -11.27
CA GLY A 57 4.35 -12.22 -10.06
C GLY A 57 4.84 -12.99 -8.83
N TYR A 58 4.64 -12.40 -7.66
CA TYR A 58 4.98 -13.02 -6.38
C TYR A 58 3.73 -13.66 -5.77
N ASP A 59 3.67 -14.99 -5.82
CA ASP A 59 2.50 -15.77 -5.41
C ASP A 59 2.60 -16.22 -3.95
N ALA A 60 1.92 -15.51 -3.05
CA ALA A 60 1.83 -15.91 -1.64
C ALA A 60 0.86 -17.07 -1.40
N TYR A 61 0.11 -17.50 -2.40
CA TYR A 61 -0.72 -18.71 -2.33
C TYR A 61 0.06 -19.99 -2.64
N ARG A 62 1.30 -19.87 -3.12
CA ARG A 62 2.10 -21.04 -3.48
C ARG A 62 2.23 -22.00 -2.30
N VAL A 63 2.20 -23.27 -2.61
CA VAL A 63 2.13 -24.37 -1.63
C VAL A 63 3.20 -25.44 -1.83
N GLU A 64 4.27 -25.13 -2.56
CA GLU A 64 5.32 -26.10 -2.92
C GLU A 64 5.88 -26.85 -1.70
N ARG A 65 5.97 -26.17 -0.57
CA ARG A 65 6.42 -26.78 0.68
C ARG A 65 5.45 -27.76 1.31
N ARG A 66 4.20 -27.81 0.83
CA ARG A 66 3.19 -28.74 1.34
C ARG A 66 3.25 -30.10 0.66
N PHE A 67 4.01 -30.20 -0.41
CA PHE A 67 4.12 -31.43 -1.17
C PHE A 67 5.46 -32.07 -0.90
N SER A 68 5.43 -33.35 -0.51
CA SER A 68 6.64 -34.18 -0.48
C SER A 68 7.20 -34.33 -1.90
N PRO A 69 8.53 -34.47 -2.07
CA PRO A 69 9.09 -34.90 -3.35
C PRO A 69 8.37 -36.15 -3.86
N PHE A 70 8.21 -36.26 -5.17
CA PHE A 70 7.43 -37.35 -5.79
C PHE A 70 7.84 -38.74 -5.30
N GLU A 71 9.14 -38.95 -5.06
CA GLU A 71 9.71 -40.21 -4.55
C GLU A 71 9.29 -40.53 -3.11
N LYS A 72 8.74 -39.56 -2.38
CA LYS A 72 8.27 -39.68 -0.99
C LYS A 72 6.77 -39.41 -0.87
N SER A 73 6.06 -39.25 -2.00
CA SER A 73 4.65 -38.88 -2.05
C SER A 73 3.75 -40.09 -2.06
N ASP A 74 3.64 -40.77 -0.92
CA ASP A 74 2.49 -41.67 -0.77
C ASP A 74 1.32 -40.96 -0.10
N TRP A 75 0.12 -41.49 -0.24
CA TRP A 75 -1.10 -40.87 0.28
C TRP A 75 -1.13 -40.83 1.81
N ALA A 76 -0.62 -41.84 2.47
CA ALA A 76 -0.66 -41.95 3.91
C ALA A 76 0.22 -40.89 4.55
N ASP A 77 1.45 -40.71 4.06
CA ASP A 77 2.39 -39.71 4.54
C ASP A 77 1.91 -38.29 4.23
N SER A 78 1.50 -38.03 2.98
CA SER A 78 0.97 -36.74 2.56
C SER A 78 -0.28 -36.33 3.35
N SER A 79 -1.17 -37.27 3.65
CA SER A 79 -2.38 -37.01 4.44
C SER A 79 -2.09 -36.75 5.92
N ALA A 80 -1.06 -37.36 6.47
CA ALA A 80 -0.62 -37.13 7.84
C ALA A 80 0.00 -35.75 8.00
N GLU A 81 0.85 -35.34 7.06
CA GLU A 81 1.46 -34.00 7.03
C GLU A 81 0.41 -32.90 6.90
N VAL A 82 -0.59 -33.05 6.05
CA VAL A 82 -1.66 -32.05 5.87
C VAL A 82 -2.42 -31.76 7.17
N LYS A 83 -2.53 -32.72 8.09
CA LYS A 83 -3.20 -32.53 9.38
C LYS A 83 -2.39 -31.67 10.36
N THR A 84 -1.09 -31.60 10.20
CA THR A 84 -0.16 -30.91 11.09
C THR A 84 0.41 -29.63 10.49
N LEU A 85 0.30 -29.44 9.18
CA LEU A 85 0.85 -28.27 8.51
C LEU A 85 0.02 -27.02 8.85
N GLU A 86 0.65 -26.12 9.61
CA GLU A 86 0.29 -24.71 9.57
C GLU A 86 0.52 -24.20 8.15
N THR A 87 -0.36 -23.30 7.68
CA THR A 87 -0.19 -22.70 6.37
C THR A 87 1.16 -21.97 6.30
N PRO A 88 2.10 -22.37 5.43
CA PRO A 88 3.43 -21.79 5.40
C PRO A 88 3.41 -20.28 5.07
N ASN A 89 2.36 -19.80 4.41
CA ASN A 89 2.25 -18.42 3.95
C ASN A 89 1.44 -17.53 4.88
N ARG A 90 1.02 -18.01 6.02
CA ARG A 90 0.34 -17.26 7.08
C ARG A 90 -0.74 -16.27 6.63
N TYR A 91 -1.47 -16.58 5.59
CA TYR A 91 -2.67 -15.86 5.21
C TYR A 91 -3.91 -16.63 5.66
N GLY A 92 -5.06 -15.98 5.73
CA GLY A 92 -6.29 -16.66 6.13
C GLY A 92 -7.49 -15.74 6.24
N LEU A 93 -8.52 -16.20 6.96
CA LEU A 93 -9.74 -15.43 7.14
C LEU A 93 -9.56 -14.27 8.14
N ARG A 94 -10.23 -13.15 7.89
CA ARG A 94 -10.30 -11.98 8.78
C ARG A 94 -11.31 -12.22 9.92
N ARG A 95 -11.09 -13.28 10.71
CA ARG A 95 -12.08 -13.85 11.65
C ARG A 95 -12.56 -12.90 12.73
N LYS A 96 -11.67 -12.05 13.26
CA LYS A 96 -11.98 -11.24 14.46
C LYS A 96 -13.05 -10.18 14.24
N LEU A 97 -13.36 -9.86 13.00
CA LEU A 97 -14.31 -8.80 12.63
C LEU A 97 -15.58 -9.35 11.97
N LEU A 98 -15.73 -10.67 11.88
CA LEU A 98 -16.85 -11.35 11.26
C LEU A 98 -17.71 -12.06 12.31
N THR A 99 -19.01 -12.08 12.08
CA THR A 99 -19.93 -12.94 12.85
C THR A 99 -19.72 -14.41 12.45
N ALA A 100 -20.23 -15.35 13.26
CA ALA A 100 -20.15 -16.76 12.94
C ALA A 100 -20.78 -17.10 11.58
N GLU A 101 -21.92 -16.51 11.27
CA GLU A 101 -22.61 -16.66 9.98
C GLU A 101 -21.76 -16.13 8.81
N GLN A 102 -21.14 -14.95 8.99
CA GLN A 102 -20.23 -14.39 7.99
C GLN A 102 -18.97 -15.24 7.80
N ILE A 103 -18.43 -15.85 8.87
CA ILE A 103 -17.32 -16.79 8.78
C ILE A 103 -17.69 -18.01 7.92
N GLU A 104 -18.87 -18.60 8.15
CA GLU A 104 -19.32 -19.73 7.35
C GLU A 104 -19.52 -19.33 5.88
N LYS A 105 -20.13 -18.18 5.62
CA LYS A 105 -20.28 -17.65 4.27
C LYS A 105 -18.92 -17.53 3.55
N VAL A 106 -17.92 -16.87 4.17
CA VAL A 106 -16.63 -16.62 3.51
C VAL A 106 -15.75 -17.86 3.43
N ARG A 107 -15.91 -18.84 4.35
CA ARG A 107 -15.20 -20.11 4.31
C ARG A 107 -15.51 -20.90 3.03
N GLY A 108 -16.75 -20.83 2.55
CA GLY A 108 -17.19 -21.41 1.29
C GLY A 108 -16.80 -20.59 0.05
N GLY A 109 -15.98 -19.54 0.18
CA GLY A 109 -15.63 -18.65 -0.94
C GLY A 109 -16.62 -17.51 -1.18
N GLY A 110 -17.55 -17.29 -0.25
CA GLY A 110 -18.63 -16.29 -0.36
C GLY A 110 -18.23 -14.86 0.00
N TRP A 111 -16.94 -14.47 -0.10
CA TRP A 111 -16.56 -13.08 0.00
C TRP A 111 -17.22 -12.28 -1.14
N ASP A 112 -17.87 -11.18 -0.75
CA ASP A 112 -18.26 -10.13 -1.66
C ASP A 112 -17.61 -8.81 -1.27
N LEU A 113 -17.58 -7.86 -2.19
CA LEU A 113 -16.95 -6.58 -1.96
C LEU A 113 -17.59 -5.77 -0.81
N PRO A 114 -18.94 -5.70 -0.67
CA PRO A 114 -19.57 -5.01 0.45
C PRO A 114 -19.15 -5.56 1.82
N LEU A 115 -19.05 -6.87 1.97
CA LEU A 115 -18.58 -7.49 3.21
C LEU A 115 -17.11 -7.11 3.48
N LEU A 116 -16.24 -7.20 2.48
CA LEU A 116 -14.85 -6.82 2.61
C LEU A 116 -14.69 -5.31 2.95
N GLN A 117 -15.48 -4.44 2.34
CA GLN A 117 -15.55 -3.00 2.64
C GLN A 117 -16.01 -2.72 4.08
N SER A 118 -16.80 -3.62 4.66
CA SER A 118 -17.25 -3.48 6.05
C SER A 118 -16.14 -3.79 7.05
N VAL A 119 -15.07 -4.47 6.63
CA VAL A 119 -13.98 -4.98 7.47
C VAL A 119 -12.71 -4.15 7.33
N VAL A 120 -12.30 -3.82 6.10
CA VAL A 120 -11.03 -3.14 5.82
C VAL A 120 -11.16 -1.63 6.05
N ASP A 121 -10.37 -1.10 6.99
CA ASP A 121 -10.36 0.32 7.36
C ASP A 121 -8.96 0.86 7.71
N GLN A 122 -7.91 0.05 7.52
CA GLN A 122 -6.53 0.46 7.73
C GLN A 122 -5.64 0.06 6.54
N PHE A 123 -4.69 0.94 6.19
CA PHE A 123 -3.61 0.64 5.26
C PHE A 123 -2.28 0.86 5.98
N VAL A 124 -1.44 -0.18 6.08
CA VAL A 124 -0.20 -0.16 6.85
C VAL A 124 1.00 -0.13 5.91
N LEU A 125 1.85 0.87 6.10
CA LEU A 125 3.07 1.08 5.34
C LEU A 125 4.26 0.52 6.11
N HIS A 126 5.08 -0.27 5.41
CA HIS A 126 6.35 -0.82 5.89
C HIS A 126 7.49 -0.39 4.98
N PHE A 127 8.72 -0.44 5.45
CA PHE A 127 9.90 -0.62 4.61
C PHE A 127 10.42 -2.06 4.78
N ASP A 128 10.92 -2.66 3.71
CA ASP A 128 11.23 -4.09 3.68
C ASP A 128 12.61 -4.48 4.23
N VAL A 129 13.52 -3.52 4.44
CA VAL A 129 14.94 -3.73 4.81
C VAL A 129 15.71 -4.62 3.82
N ALA A 130 15.02 -5.20 2.86
CA ALA A 130 15.58 -6.10 1.86
C ALA A 130 16.08 -5.36 0.61
N GLY A 131 15.58 -4.15 0.39
CA GLY A 131 15.96 -3.23 -0.66
C GLY A 131 15.39 -3.54 -2.05
N THR A 132 14.77 -4.73 -2.25
CA THR A 132 14.02 -5.08 -3.46
C THR A 132 12.84 -5.99 -3.12
N SER A 133 11.75 -5.88 -3.88
CA SER A 133 10.56 -6.70 -3.68
C SER A 133 10.84 -8.20 -3.82
N ARG A 134 11.74 -8.60 -4.74
CA ARG A 134 12.14 -10.00 -4.90
C ARG A 134 12.77 -10.57 -3.63
N THR A 135 13.72 -9.86 -3.06
CA THR A 135 14.39 -10.30 -1.83
C THR A 135 13.42 -10.30 -0.66
N CYS A 136 12.58 -9.26 -0.55
CA CYS A 136 11.55 -9.18 0.48
C CYS A 136 10.58 -10.36 0.41
N PHE A 137 10.09 -10.70 -0.78
CA PHE A 137 9.18 -11.83 -0.95
C PHE A 137 9.82 -13.15 -0.50
N THR A 138 11.08 -13.42 -0.90
CA THR A 138 11.81 -14.61 -0.46
C THR A 138 11.91 -14.65 1.07
N VAL A 139 12.33 -13.56 1.71
CA VAL A 139 12.46 -13.49 3.17
C VAL A 139 11.10 -13.72 3.87
N LEU A 140 10.03 -13.12 3.38
CA LEU A 140 8.71 -13.29 3.99
C LEU A 140 8.20 -14.73 3.83
N GLN A 141 8.31 -15.29 2.63
CA GLN A 141 7.73 -16.60 2.31
C GLN A 141 8.60 -17.76 2.79
N ASP A 142 9.92 -17.65 2.62
CA ASP A 142 10.82 -18.79 2.80
C ASP A 142 11.48 -18.82 4.17
N ASP A 143 11.74 -17.64 4.77
CA ASP A 143 12.49 -17.59 6.02
C ASP A 143 11.61 -17.26 7.24
N ARG A 144 10.48 -16.53 7.04
CA ARG A 144 9.72 -15.96 8.15
C ARG A 144 8.26 -16.41 8.24
N ASP A 145 7.75 -17.15 7.29
CA ASP A 145 6.33 -17.57 7.21
C ASP A 145 5.36 -16.40 7.40
N LEU A 146 5.67 -15.25 6.79
CA LEU A 146 4.87 -14.04 6.81
C LEU A 146 4.29 -13.74 5.43
N SER A 147 3.35 -12.81 5.38
CA SER A 147 2.77 -12.33 4.13
C SER A 147 2.40 -10.87 4.22
N VAL A 148 2.33 -10.20 3.08
CA VAL A 148 1.84 -8.84 2.91
C VAL A 148 1.01 -8.78 1.62
N HIS A 149 0.07 -7.86 1.50
CA HIS A 149 -0.76 -7.78 0.30
C HIS A 149 -0.04 -7.18 -0.90
N PHE A 150 0.80 -6.17 -0.65
CA PHE A 150 1.53 -5.47 -1.69
C PHE A 150 3.02 -5.37 -1.38
N MET A 151 3.82 -5.39 -2.44
CA MET A 151 5.22 -4.97 -2.42
C MET A 151 5.39 -3.86 -3.45
N LEU A 152 6.14 -2.81 -3.11
CA LEU A 152 6.40 -1.68 -3.97
C LEU A 152 7.91 -1.57 -4.22
N ASP A 153 8.31 -1.91 -5.45
CA ASP A 153 9.72 -1.94 -5.81
C ASP A 153 10.30 -0.55 -6.13
N LEU A 154 11.62 -0.47 -6.21
CA LEU A 154 12.39 0.76 -6.44
C LEU A 154 11.93 1.53 -7.69
N ASP A 155 11.52 0.83 -8.74
CA ASP A 155 11.06 1.41 -10.01
C ASP A 155 9.56 1.80 -10.03
N GLY A 156 8.90 1.73 -8.87
CA GLY A 156 7.48 2.04 -8.73
C GLY A 156 6.55 0.90 -9.15
N THR A 157 7.07 -0.29 -9.50
CA THR A 157 6.24 -1.46 -9.77
C THR A 157 5.59 -1.94 -8.48
N VAL A 158 4.27 -2.05 -8.46
CA VAL A 158 3.49 -2.64 -7.38
C VAL A 158 3.29 -4.12 -7.69
N TYR A 159 3.66 -5.00 -6.77
CA TYR A 159 3.29 -6.41 -6.81
C TYR A 159 2.15 -6.65 -5.83
N GLN A 160 1.07 -7.26 -6.28
CA GLN A 160 0.04 -7.78 -5.39
C GLN A 160 0.23 -9.29 -5.21
N THR A 161 0.44 -9.74 -3.98
CA THR A 161 0.79 -11.13 -3.65
C THR A 161 -0.42 -11.97 -3.24
N LEU A 162 -1.49 -11.33 -2.79
CA LEU A 162 -2.74 -11.91 -2.30
C LEU A 162 -3.94 -11.04 -2.68
N ASP A 163 -5.12 -11.65 -2.90
CA ASP A 163 -6.37 -10.89 -2.93
C ASP A 163 -6.60 -10.18 -1.59
N LEU A 164 -7.10 -8.96 -1.61
CA LEU A 164 -7.32 -8.14 -0.40
C LEU A 164 -8.35 -8.72 0.57
N LYS A 165 -9.11 -9.74 0.17
CA LYS A 165 -9.99 -10.51 1.07
C LYS A 165 -9.20 -11.31 2.11
N GLU A 166 -7.98 -11.70 1.79
CA GLU A 166 -7.15 -12.47 2.71
C GLU A 166 -6.67 -11.62 3.88
N ARG A 167 -6.51 -12.25 5.02
CA ARG A 167 -5.80 -11.70 6.16
C ARG A 167 -4.31 -11.99 5.98
N ALA A 168 -3.52 -11.01 5.64
CA ALA A 168 -2.06 -11.15 5.64
C ALA A 168 -1.49 -11.00 7.07
N TRP A 169 -0.28 -11.51 7.29
CA TRP A 169 0.39 -11.48 8.60
C TRP A 169 1.58 -10.53 8.56
N HIS A 170 1.32 -9.24 8.76
CA HIS A 170 2.31 -8.16 8.64
C HIS A 170 2.27 -7.12 9.78
N ALA A 171 1.14 -6.99 10.49
CA ALA A 171 0.90 -5.88 11.44
C ALA A 171 0.13 -6.30 12.70
N THR A 172 0.37 -7.52 13.19
CA THR A 172 -0.15 -8.08 14.45
C THR A 172 -1.65 -7.81 14.70
N THR A 173 -1.97 -6.88 15.61
CA THR A 173 -3.36 -6.56 15.99
C THR A 173 -4.17 -5.94 14.87
N SER A 174 -3.53 -5.35 13.88
CA SER A 174 -4.18 -4.74 12.71
C SER A 174 -4.43 -5.73 11.55
N ASN A 175 -3.86 -6.94 11.57
CA ASN A 175 -3.95 -7.89 10.45
C ASN A 175 -5.38 -8.17 9.97
N ASP A 176 -6.36 -8.27 10.89
CA ASP A 176 -7.74 -8.61 10.51
C ASP A 176 -8.46 -7.48 9.77
N ARG A 177 -8.02 -6.21 9.95
CA ARG A 177 -8.69 -5.02 9.41
C ARG A 177 -7.86 -4.20 8.43
N SER A 178 -6.61 -4.61 8.18
CA SER A 178 -5.69 -3.84 7.35
C SER A 178 -5.34 -4.51 6.02
N VAL A 179 -4.92 -3.69 5.10
CA VAL A 179 -4.10 -4.03 3.95
C VAL A 179 -2.69 -3.54 4.25
N GLY A 180 -1.64 -4.22 3.79
CA GLY A 180 -0.26 -3.82 4.01
C GLY A 180 0.54 -3.73 2.72
N VAL A 181 1.57 -2.86 2.72
CA VAL A 181 2.57 -2.76 1.66
C VAL A 181 3.98 -2.74 2.25
N GLU A 182 4.85 -3.59 1.74
CA GLU A 182 6.31 -3.52 1.94
C GLU A 182 6.91 -2.66 0.83
N ILE A 183 7.61 -1.59 1.20
CA ILE A 183 8.22 -0.65 0.25
C ILE A 183 9.71 -0.92 0.22
N ALA A 184 10.26 -1.23 -0.95
CA ALA A 184 11.68 -1.52 -1.13
C ALA A 184 12.54 -0.34 -0.66
N ASN A 185 13.26 -0.53 0.44
CA ASN A 185 14.17 0.45 1.05
C ASN A 185 15.03 -0.28 2.07
N ILE A 186 16.30 0.06 2.14
CA ILE A 186 17.21 -0.63 3.05
C ILE A 186 16.97 -0.31 4.54
N GLY A 187 16.05 0.61 4.83
CA GLY A 187 15.56 0.90 6.17
C GLY A 187 16.24 2.07 6.87
N ALA A 188 15.83 2.28 8.12
CA ALA A 188 16.31 3.34 9.00
C ALA A 188 17.22 2.78 10.09
N TYR A 189 18.31 3.50 10.38
CA TYR A 189 19.35 3.09 11.33
C TYR A 189 19.62 4.19 12.35
N PRO A 190 20.10 3.85 13.56
CA PRO A 190 20.48 4.86 14.56
C PRO A 190 21.47 5.88 13.98
N ALA A 191 21.25 7.15 14.26
CA ALA A 191 22.12 8.22 13.81
C ALA A 191 23.51 8.03 14.41
N GLY A 192 24.54 7.98 13.56
CA GLY A 192 25.94 7.66 13.96
C GLY A 192 26.22 6.18 14.21
N GLY A 193 25.23 5.30 14.06
CA GLY A 193 25.40 3.85 14.15
C GLY A 193 25.90 3.21 12.86
N LYS A 194 26.19 1.90 12.94
CA LYS A 194 26.50 1.11 11.74
C LYS A 194 25.28 0.97 10.85
N ASN A 195 25.47 1.12 9.55
CA ASN A 195 24.43 0.96 8.55
C ASN A 195 25.03 0.41 7.24
N PRO A 196 24.21 -0.16 6.34
CA PRO A 196 24.68 -0.71 5.07
C PRO A 196 24.71 0.33 3.94
N PHE A 197 24.52 1.61 4.20
CA PHE A 197 24.29 2.62 3.16
C PHE A 197 25.38 2.67 2.09
N ALA A 198 26.65 2.55 2.47
CA ALA A 198 27.76 2.53 1.52
C ALA A 198 27.72 1.40 0.49
N GLN A 199 26.95 0.32 0.77
CA GLN A 199 26.76 -0.79 -0.16
C GLN A 199 25.60 -0.55 -1.15
N TRP A 200 24.69 0.37 -0.81
CA TRP A 200 23.45 0.59 -1.54
C TRP A 200 23.35 1.96 -2.21
N TYR A 201 24.15 2.94 -1.77
CA TYR A 201 24.08 4.30 -2.27
C TYR A 201 25.46 4.79 -2.66
N GLN A 202 25.56 5.35 -3.85
CA GLN A 202 26.78 5.95 -4.37
C GLN A 202 26.52 7.37 -4.83
N THR A 203 27.49 8.24 -4.63
CA THR A 203 27.43 9.65 -5.06
C THR A 203 28.31 9.82 -6.30
N ASN A 204 27.76 10.39 -7.37
CA ASN A 204 28.53 10.71 -8.57
C ASN A 204 29.36 12.00 -8.40
N ALA A 205 30.11 12.36 -9.44
CA ALA A 205 30.94 13.56 -9.45
C ALA A 205 30.15 14.87 -9.27
N ASP A 206 28.87 14.89 -9.65
CA ASP A 206 27.97 16.06 -9.49
C ASP A 206 27.29 16.10 -8.11
N GLY A 207 27.64 15.20 -7.20
CA GLY A 207 27.05 15.13 -5.87
C GLY A 207 25.66 14.46 -5.82
N LYS A 208 25.20 13.86 -6.91
CA LYS A 208 23.90 13.15 -6.97
C LYS A 208 24.05 11.72 -6.46
N VAL A 209 23.14 11.34 -5.57
CA VAL A 209 23.10 9.99 -5.00
C VAL A 209 22.26 9.06 -5.88
N PHE A 210 22.79 7.87 -6.13
CA PHE A 210 22.12 6.77 -6.84
C PHE A 210 22.03 5.53 -5.98
N ILE A 211 20.98 4.74 -6.22
CA ILE A 211 20.83 3.41 -5.63
C ILE A 211 21.65 2.44 -6.46
N THR A 212 22.57 1.73 -5.79
CA THR A 212 23.38 0.68 -6.38
C THR A 212 23.00 -0.64 -5.74
N LEU A 213 22.56 -1.61 -6.55
CA LEU A 213 22.26 -2.94 -6.03
C LEU A 213 23.57 -3.68 -5.74
N PRO A 214 23.75 -4.26 -4.53
CA PRO A 214 24.87 -5.15 -4.26
C PRO A 214 24.90 -6.33 -5.24
N GLU A 215 26.10 -6.79 -5.63
CA GLU A 215 26.30 -7.86 -6.61
C GLU A 215 25.46 -9.12 -6.33
N ARG A 216 25.33 -9.50 -5.05
CA ARG A 216 24.51 -10.65 -4.62
C ARG A 216 23.02 -10.53 -4.96
N ILE A 217 22.52 -9.31 -5.19
CA ILE A 217 21.12 -9.04 -5.55
C ILE A 217 20.91 -9.13 -7.06
N GLY A 218 21.98 -9.00 -7.85
CA GLY A 218 21.92 -8.96 -9.31
C GLY A 218 21.09 -7.78 -9.81
N ASP A 219 20.14 -8.03 -10.72
CA ASP A 219 19.21 -7.03 -11.24
C ASP A 219 18.07 -6.63 -10.28
N GLY A 220 18.03 -7.25 -9.09
CA GLY A 220 16.98 -7.03 -8.10
C GLY A 220 15.61 -7.58 -8.48
N GLY A 221 15.43 -8.08 -9.70
CA GLY A 221 14.11 -8.44 -10.25
C GLY A 221 13.29 -7.22 -10.70
N LEU A 222 13.94 -6.07 -10.88
CA LEU A 222 13.27 -4.84 -11.30
C LEU A 222 12.64 -5.00 -12.70
N ARG A 223 11.42 -4.51 -12.87
CA ARG A 223 10.68 -4.63 -14.14
C ARG A 223 11.09 -3.59 -15.18
N THR A 224 11.64 -2.48 -14.73
CA THR A 224 12.16 -1.45 -15.64
C THR A 224 13.61 -1.79 -16.01
N THR A 225 13.84 -2.13 -17.27
CA THR A 225 15.16 -2.48 -17.78
C THR A 225 16.13 -1.31 -17.57
N ASN A 226 17.34 -1.61 -17.08
CA ASN A 226 18.39 -0.63 -16.80
C ASN A 226 17.95 0.52 -15.86
N PHE A 227 17.04 0.24 -14.95
CA PHE A 227 16.59 1.23 -13.99
C PHE A 227 17.75 1.71 -13.11
N THR A 228 17.93 3.03 -13.08
CA THR A 228 18.87 3.69 -12.17
C THR A 228 18.07 4.54 -11.20
N GLY A 229 17.80 4.01 -10.01
CA GLY A 229 17.04 4.69 -8.97
C GLY A 229 17.87 5.75 -8.25
N HIS A 230 17.18 6.74 -7.70
CA HIS A 230 17.78 7.70 -6.80
C HIS A 230 16.78 8.07 -5.69
N PRO A 231 17.25 8.42 -4.48
CA PRO A 231 16.39 8.93 -3.44
C PRO A 231 15.70 10.23 -3.87
N ALA A 232 14.45 10.43 -3.51
CA ALA A 232 13.72 11.67 -3.86
C ALA A 232 14.37 12.91 -3.22
N ARG A 233 14.95 12.76 -2.02
CA ARG A 233 15.84 13.75 -1.38
C ARG A 233 17.26 13.18 -1.39
N ASN A 234 18.19 13.95 -1.92
CA ASN A 234 19.57 13.50 -2.15
C ASN A 234 20.29 13.13 -0.83
N GLU A 235 20.04 13.87 0.23
CA GLU A 235 20.64 13.63 1.55
C GLU A 235 19.80 12.66 2.38
N PRO A 236 20.43 11.81 3.21
CA PRO A 236 19.70 10.98 4.15
C PRO A 236 18.85 11.81 5.10
N VAL A 237 17.62 11.39 5.30
CA VAL A 237 16.67 12.06 6.19
C VAL A 237 16.90 11.62 7.62
N ARG A 238 16.98 12.58 8.53
CA ARG A 238 17.03 12.35 9.98
C ARG A 238 15.68 12.62 10.59
N GLY A 239 15.31 11.83 11.58
CA GLY A 239 14.10 12.04 12.36
C GLY A 239 13.97 11.06 13.51
N THR A 240 13.07 11.36 14.43
CA THR A 240 12.85 10.56 15.64
C THR A 240 11.59 9.71 15.47
N ILE A 241 11.72 8.39 15.62
CA ILE A 241 10.61 7.44 15.68
C ILE A 241 10.72 6.65 16.98
N GLN A 242 9.65 6.52 17.75
CA GLN A 242 9.60 5.82 19.06
C GLN A 242 10.61 6.37 20.09
N GLY A 243 11.11 7.59 19.90
CA GLY A 243 12.16 8.16 20.74
C GLY A 243 13.58 7.92 20.24
N ASP A 244 13.77 7.08 19.22
CA ASP A 244 15.08 6.78 18.64
C ASP A 244 15.39 7.77 17.50
N ASP A 245 16.60 8.37 17.53
CA ASP A 245 17.10 9.18 16.44
C ASP A 245 17.63 8.31 15.32
N LEU A 246 16.99 8.41 14.16
CA LEU A 246 17.22 7.57 13.00
C LEU A 246 17.67 8.38 11.79
N VAL A 247 18.39 7.70 10.91
CA VAL A 247 18.78 8.19 9.59
C VAL A 247 18.37 7.16 8.54
N GLN A 248 17.80 7.63 7.41
CA GLN A 248 17.29 6.79 6.33
C GLN A 248 17.45 7.52 4.99
N TYR A 249 17.88 6.82 3.95
CA TYR A 249 17.74 7.34 2.60
C TYR A 249 16.28 7.30 2.16
N ASP A 250 15.88 8.34 1.41
CA ASP A 250 14.51 8.50 0.96
C ASP A 250 14.10 7.43 -0.06
N PHE A 251 12.81 7.24 -0.21
CA PHE A 251 12.21 6.44 -1.28
C PHE A 251 12.41 7.13 -2.63
N THR A 252 12.28 6.38 -3.72
CA THR A 252 12.39 6.93 -5.08
C THR A 252 11.17 7.78 -5.44
N PRO A 253 11.31 8.72 -6.39
CA PRO A 253 10.16 9.44 -6.95
C PRO A 253 9.10 8.51 -7.53
N GLU A 254 9.52 7.39 -8.15
CA GLU A 254 8.68 6.35 -8.72
C GLU A 254 7.86 5.64 -7.64
N GLN A 255 8.48 5.30 -6.52
CA GLN A 255 7.78 4.72 -5.36
C GLN A 255 6.73 5.69 -4.81
N TYR A 256 7.07 6.96 -4.64
CA TYR A 256 6.10 7.96 -4.19
C TYR A 256 4.92 8.11 -5.14
N ALA A 257 5.16 8.12 -6.46
CA ALA A 257 4.11 8.23 -7.46
C ALA A 257 3.16 7.03 -7.42
N ALA A 258 3.71 5.82 -7.33
CA ALA A 258 2.94 4.59 -7.26
C ALA A 258 2.18 4.45 -5.93
N LEU A 259 2.85 4.73 -4.78
CA LEU A 259 2.23 4.66 -3.46
C LEU A 259 1.06 5.64 -3.31
N THR A 260 1.20 6.85 -3.86
CA THR A 260 0.14 7.87 -3.89
C THR A 260 -1.10 7.36 -4.60
N LYS A 261 -0.93 6.77 -5.79
CA LYS A 261 -2.02 6.21 -6.60
C LYS A 261 -2.66 4.99 -5.94
N LEU A 262 -1.84 4.07 -5.42
CA LEU A 262 -2.32 2.91 -4.68
C LEU A 262 -3.14 3.34 -3.45
N THR A 263 -2.65 4.31 -2.67
CA THR A 263 -3.36 4.85 -1.51
C THR A 263 -4.71 5.44 -1.90
N ALA A 264 -4.76 6.25 -2.97
CA ALA A 264 -6.02 6.81 -3.46
C ALA A 264 -7.01 5.72 -3.88
N THR A 265 -6.52 4.69 -4.59
CA THR A 265 -7.34 3.55 -5.03
C THR A 265 -7.91 2.80 -3.83
N LEU A 266 -7.08 2.47 -2.84
CA LEU A 266 -7.54 1.75 -1.64
C LEU A 266 -8.57 2.57 -0.86
N CYS A 267 -8.37 3.88 -0.68
CA CYS A 267 -9.34 4.75 -0.02
C CYS A 267 -10.68 4.85 -0.79
N LYS A 268 -10.66 4.71 -2.11
CA LYS A 268 -11.86 4.68 -2.94
C LYS A 268 -12.56 3.33 -2.88
N VAL A 269 -11.81 2.23 -2.92
CA VAL A 269 -12.34 0.86 -2.85
C VAL A 269 -12.90 0.55 -1.45
N PHE A 270 -12.26 1.05 -0.39
CA PHE A 270 -12.64 0.82 1.01
C PHE A 270 -13.08 2.12 1.69
N PRO A 271 -14.39 2.45 1.71
CA PRO A 271 -14.88 3.73 2.22
C PRO A 271 -14.59 4.00 3.71
N LYS A 272 -14.35 2.93 4.51
CA LYS A 272 -13.92 3.06 5.91
C LYS A 272 -12.46 3.48 6.04
N LEU A 273 -11.63 3.19 5.06
CA LEU A 273 -10.23 3.61 5.01
C LEU A 273 -10.15 5.10 4.65
N LYS A 274 -10.01 5.93 5.65
CA LYS A 274 -9.91 7.38 5.45
C LYS A 274 -8.56 7.76 4.87
N CYS A 275 -8.53 8.66 3.91
CA CYS A 275 -7.30 9.16 3.31
C CYS A 275 -6.63 10.18 4.25
N ASN A 276 -6.11 9.70 5.37
CA ASN A 276 -5.39 10.47 6.39
C ASN A 276 -4.33 9.62 7.06
N TYR A 277 -3.51 10.25 7.92
CA TYR A 277 -2.52 9.58 8.78
C TYR A 277 -2.54 10.18 10.19
N PRO A 278 -2.01 9.49 11.22
CA PRO A 278 -2.06 9.96 12.60
C PRO A 278 -1.37 11.30 12.78
N LYS A 279 -2.12 12.29 13.29
CA LYS A 279 -1.65 13.65 13.58
C LYS A 279 -2.04 14.04 15.00
N ASP A 280 -1.18 14.84 15.64
CA ASP A 280 -1.49 15.49 16.91
C ASP A 280 -2.47 16.66 16.72
N ALA A 281 -2.80 17.35 17.82
CA ALA A 281 -3.73 18.46 17.81
C ALA A 281 -3.24 19.66 16.96
N GLU A 282 -1.93 19.77 16.76
CA GLU A 282 -1.28 20.79 15.93
C GLU A 282 -1.15 20.37 14.46
N GLY A 283 -1.65 19.17 14.11
CA GLY A 283 -1.61 18.63 12.76
C GLY A 283 -0.26 18.03 12.34
N ARG A 284 0.65 17.77 13.29
CA ARG A 284 1.95 17.14 13.04
C ARG A 284 1.83 15.62 13.12
N LEU A 285 2.65 14.92 12.36
CA LEU A 285 2.75 13.46 12.43
C LEU A 285 3.03 13.00 13.87
N ILE A 286 2.33 11.96 14.32
CA ILE A 286 2.64 11.25 15.57
C ILE A 286 3.71 10.19 15.28
N PRO A 287 4.98 10.36 15.66
CA PRO A 287 6.07 9.45 15.28
C PRO A 287 6.27 8.31 16.32
N ARG A 288 5.19 7.76 16.83
CA ARG A 288 5.21 6.71 17.85
C ARG A 288 3.97 5.84 17.79
N LYS A 289 3.99 4.73 18.53
CA LYS A 289 2.82 3.88 18.71
C LYS A 289 1.64 4.71 19.23
N LEU A 290 0.48 4.52 18.61
CA LEU A 290 -0.79 5.06 19.11
C LEU A 290 -1.18 4.32 20.40
N ARG A 291 -1.90 4.99 21.29
CA ARG A 291 -2.52 4.29 22.43
C ARG A 291 -3.48 3.23 21.89
N ASP A 292 -3.72 2.19 22.69
CA ASP A 292 -4.53 1.05 22.24
C ASP A 292 -5.98 1.45 21.90
N ASP A 293 -6.54 2.41 22.64
CA ASP A 293 -7.85 2.97 22.37
C ASP A 293 -7.88 3.82 21.09
N GLU A 294 -6.82 4.59 20.83
CA GLU A 294 -6.65 5.34 19.59
C GLU A 294 -6.52 4.40 18.38
N LEU A 295 -5.63 3.40 18.48
CA LEU A 295 -5.41 2.43 17.41
C LEU A 295 -6.68 1.63 17.10
N LYS A 296 -7.42 1.21 18.13
CA LYS A 296 -8.67 0.47 17.99
C LYS A 296 -9.70 1.23 17.15
N ASN A 297 -9.77 2.54 17.32
CA ASN A 297 -10.75 3.40 16.64
C ASN A 297 -10.21 4.06 15.38
N TYR A 298 -8.90 3.94 15.11
CA TYR A 298 -8.28 4.61 13.96
C TYR A 298 -8.67 3.95 12.65
N GLN A 299 -9.07 4.78 11.70
CA GLN A 299 -9.39 4.41 10.31
C GLN A 299 -8.55 5.27 9.38
N GLY A 300 -7.62 4.67 8.63
CA GLY A 300 -6.74 5.44 7.74
C GLY A 300 -5.41 4.74 7.50
N VAL A 301 -4.44 5.52 7.02
CA VAL A 301 -3.10 5.04 6.69
C VAL A 301 -2.19 5.11 7.92
N LEU A 302 -1.49 4.03 8.20
CA LEU A 302 -0.61 3.88 9.36
C LEU A 302 0.80 3.49 8.92
N GLY A 303 1.82 3.92 9.64
CA GLY A 303 3.10 3.21 9.65
C GLY A 303 3.06 2.06 10.67
N HIS A 304 3.89 1.06 10.49
CA HIS A 304 3.97 -0.06 11.42
C HIS A 304 4.32 0.40 12.87
N TYR A 305 5.14 1.44 12.99
CA TYR A 305 5.47 2.04 14.28
C TYR A 305 4.26 2.65 15.01
N HIS A 306 3.15 2.96 14.33
CA HIS A 306 1.92 3.37 15.00
C HIS A 306 1.21 2.20 15.72
N ILE A 307 1.57 0.96 15.38
CA ILE A 307 0.94 -0.27 15.86
C ILE A 307 1.78 -0.95 16.94
N GLN A 308 3.11 -0.98 16.78
CA GLN A 308 4.04 -1.69 17.66
C GLN A 308 5.21 -0.81 18.09
N THR A 309 5.59 -0.89 19.37
CA THR A 309 6.69 -0.10 19.96
C THR A 309 8.08 -0.51 19.49
N ASN A 310 8.25 -1.75 19.04
CA ASN A 310 9.52 -2.29 18.55
C ASN A 310 9.68 -2.15 17.02
N LYS A 311 8.90 -1.27 16.40
CA LYS A 311 8.92 -1.01 14.96
C LYS A 311 9.22 0.45 14.68
N ASN A 312 9.97 0.69 13.62
CA ASN A 312 10.31 2.03 13.15
C ASN A 312 9.93 2.29 11.70
N ASP A 313 9.47 1.24 10.96
CA ASP A 313 9.01 1.34 9.58
C ASP A 313 7.64 2.06 9.46
N PRO A 314 7.44 2.84 8.40
CA PRO A 314 8.27 3.07 7.21
C PRO A 314 9.41 4.09 7.39
N GLY A 315 9.74 4.50 8.63
CA GLY A 315 10.87 5.33 8.98
C GLY A 315 10.66 6.84 8.81
N PRO A 316 11.69 7.62 9.18
CA PRO A 316 11.60 9.08 9.15
C PRO A 316 11.64 9.67 7.74
N ALA A 317 12.09 8.89 6.73
CA ALA A 317 12.17 9.40 5.36
C ALA A 317 10.82 9.43 4.64
N LEU A 318 9.79 8.70 5.09
CA LEU A 318 8.51 8.74 4.40
C LEU A 318 7.89 10.15 4.47
N ASP A 319 7.68 10.75 3.30
CA ASP A 319 6.96 12.02 3.15
C ASP A 319 5.45 11.75 3.14
N TRP A 320 4.87 11.75 4.34
CA TRP A 320 3.45 11.52 4.54
C TRP A 320 2.55 12.50 3.80
N GLU A 321 2.94 13.77 3.77
CA GLU A 321 2.13 14.80 3.08
C GLU A 321 2.17 14.62 1.56
N ARG A 322 3.31 14.22 1.02
CA ARG A 322 3.44 13.90 -0.41
C ARG A 322 2.50 12.76 -0.81
N VAL A 323 2.48 11.67 -0.02
CA VAL A 323 1.64 10.49 -0.29
C VAL A 323 0.16 10.81 -0.05
N ILE A 324 -0.19 11.22 1.16
CA ILE A 324 -1.59 11.39 1.56
C ILE A 324 -2.21 12.62 0.92
N GLY A 325 -1.51 13.75 0.89
CA GLY A 325 -1.99 14.96 0.19
C GLY A 325 -2.09 14.72 -1.32
N GLY A 326 -1.17 13.93 -1.91
CA GLY A 326 -1.26 13.46 -3.29
C GLY A 326 -2.51 12.61 -3.54
N ALA A 327 -2.76 11.62 -2.68
CA ALA A 327 -3.93 10.76 -2.77
C ALA A 327 -5.24 11.54 -2.58
N GLN A 328 -5.29 12.49 -1.64
CA GLN A 328 -6.44 13.38 -1.44
C GLN A 328 -6.74 14.19 -2.70
N ARG A 329 -5.72 14.73 -3.37
CA ARG A 329 -5.91 15.44 -4.65
C ARG A 329 -6.50 14.55 -5.74
N ILE A 330 -6.03 13.31 -5.86
CA ILE A 330 -6.60 12.33 -6.81
C ILE A 330 -8.07 12.04 -6.50
N LEU A 331 -8.43 12.00 -5.21
CA LEU A 331 -9.79 11.75 -4.75
C LEU A 331 -10.70 12.99 -4.79
N GLY A 332 -10.19 14.17 -5.13
CA GLY A 332 -10.93 15.42 -5.08
C GLY A 332 -11.29 15.87 -3.65
N ILE A 333 -10.53 15.40 -2.65
CA ILE A 333 -10.70 15.82 -1.26
C ILE A 333 -9.91 17.11 -1.07
N GLU A 334 -10.59 18.22 -0.77
CA GLU A 334 -9.91 19.46 -0.42
C GLU A 334 -9.13 19.29 0.88
N PRO A 335 -7.84 19.67 0.92
CA PRO A 335 -7.09 19.67 2.16
C PRO A 335 -7.78 20.60 3.17
N ALA A 336 -7.93 20.16 4.41
CA ALA A 336 -8.46 21.00 5.47
C ALA A 336 -7.69 22.33 5.48
N ARG A 337 -8.37 23.44 5.21
CA ARG A 337 -7.73 24.77 5.25
C ARG A 337 -7.04 24.94 6.59
N ARG A 338 -5.71 25.08 6.60
CA ARG A 338 -5.00 25.48 7.80
C ARG A 338 -5.66 26.75 8.31
N LYS A 339 -6.32 26.69 9.48
CA LYS A 339 -6.70 27.91 10.18
C LYS A 339 -5.40 28.63 10.50
N LEU A 340 -5.09 29.66 9.74
CA LEU A 340 -4.02 30.56 10.12
C LEU A 340 -4.34 31.06 11.52
N PRO A 341 -3.40 31.08 12.46
CA PRO A 341 -3.61 31.74 13.74
C PRO A 341 -4.09 33.17 13.46
N PRO A 342 -5.04 33.69 14.24
CA PRO A 342 -5.47 35.08 14.07
C PRO A 342 -4.22 35.97 14.11
N GLY A 343 -4.02 36.68 13.01
CA GLY A 343 -2.91 37.66 12.94
C GLY A 343 -2.96 38.55 14.14
N PRO A 344 -1.81 39.09 14.62
CA PRO A 344 -1.79 40.00 15.75
C PRO A 344 -2.76 41.14 15.48
N LEU A 345 -3.67 41.37 16.43
CA LEU A 345 -4.59 42.49 16.40
C LEU A 345 -3.75 43.76 16.25
N LEU A 346 -3.82 44.40 15.08
CA LEU A 346 -3.22 45.73 14.88
C LEU A 346 -3.91 46.70 15.84
N THR A 347 -3.25 47.05 16.93
CA THR A 347 -3.68 48.15 17.79
C THR A 347 -3.73 49.42 16.96
N PRO A 348 -4.79 50.24 17.05
CA PRO A 348 -4.86 51.51 16.33
C PRO A 348 -3.71 52.39 16.77
N ARG A 349 -2.84 52.77 15.85
CA ARG A 349 -1.81 53.80 16.09
C ARG A 349 -2.49 55.06 16.54
N ALA A 350 -2.15 55.52 17.76
CA ALA A 350 -2.48 56.86 18.26
C ALA A 350 -2.04 57.89 17.21
N ARG A 351 -2.97 58.67 16.69
CA ARG A 351 -2.68 59.84 15.86
C ARG A 351 -1.92 60.87 16.72
N LEU A 352 -0.61 60.97 16.51
CA LEU A 352 0.10 62.13 17.00
C LEU A 352 -0.39 63.36 16.24
N GLN A 353 -1.16 64.21 16.94
CA GLN A 353 -1.47 65.56 16.51
C GLN A 353 -0.19 66.41 16.60
N TRP A 354 0.37 66.79 15.48
CA TRP A 354 1.27 67.94 15.40
C TRP A 354 0.41 69.18 15.28
N ARG A 355 0.35 69.97 16.34
CA ARG A 355 0.00 71.35 16.27
C ARG A 355 1.32 72.20 16.43
N ARG A 356 1.58 72.99 15.39
CA ARG A 356 2.42 74.17 15.27
C ARG A 356 3.73 74.25 16.07
#